data_312488942bcd6147eb74e1fa8c87bca7
#
_entry.id   312488942bcd6147eb74e1fa8c87bca7
#
_cell.length_a   1.000
_cell.length_b   1.000
_cell.length_c   1.000
_cell.angle_alpha   90.00
_cell.angle_beta   90.00
_cell.angle_gamma   90.00
#
_symmetry.space_group_name_H-M   'P 1'
#
loop_
_entity.id
_entity.type
_entity.pdbx_description
1 polymer ?
#
loop_
_entity_poly.entity_id
_entity_poly.type
_entity_poly.pdbx_seq_one_letter_code
_entity_poly.pdbx_strand_id
1 'polypeptide(L)'
;MTTARYGIKDNQVRAFNKMIRVSHQKLNLVCDTVRGLPVERAIDVLKFSKKRVSDEVLKTLISAIANAEHNKNLSADSLYVKEIWCGKALTMKRIMAGPRGSARPILKPFSNLTIVLESGTAPAKKTAAKTAKKAK
;
A
#
# COMPACT_ATOMS: atom_id res chain seq x y z
N MET A 1 10.12 21.64 -1.95
CA MET A 1 11.48 21.19 -1.63
C MET A 1 11.47 20.01 -0.66
N THR A 2 11.10 18.77 -1.08
CA THR A 2 11.16 17.57 -0.20
C THR A 2 11.40 16.27 -0.98
N THR A 3 11.85 16.39 -2.22
CA THR A 3 12.14 15.23 -3.11
C THR A 3 13.43 14.50 -2.72
N ALA A 4 14.40 15.19 -2.13
CA ALA A 4 15.71 14.63 -1.84
C ALA A 4 15.75 13.56 -0.73
N ARG A 5 14.75 13.53 0.17
CA ARG A 5 14.79 12.62 1.35
C ARG A 5 14.39 11.17 1.04
N TYR A 6 13.85 10.87 -0.15
CA TYR A 6 13.34 9.54 -0.51
C TYR A 6 13.83 9.04 -1.89
N GLY A 7 14.79 9.72 -2.52
CA GLY A 7 15.37 9.28 -3.79
C GLY A 7 14.37 9.09 -4.93
N ILE A 8 13.29 9.89 -4.97
CA ILE A 8 12.25 9.81 -6.00
C ILE A 8 12.80 10.40 -7.28
N LYS A 9 12.80 9.61 -8.35
CA LYS A 9 13.22 10.03 -9.69
C LYS A 9 12.16 10.92 -10.34
N ASP A 10 12.53 11.64 -11.39
CA ASP A 10 11.60 12.56 -12.07
C ASP A 10 10.43 11.84 -12.75
N ASN A 11 10.60 10.58 -13.14
CA ASN A 11 9.56 9.70 -13.68
C ASN A 11 8.74 8.97 -12.60
N GLN A 12 8.91 9.30 -11.32
CA GLN A 12 8.23 8.65 -10.21
C GLN A 12 7.40 9.64 -9.42
N VAL A 13 6.25 9.20 -8.96
CA VAL A 13 5.34 9.97 -8.12
C VAL A 13 4.96 9.16 -6.89
N ARG A 14 4.78 9.84 -5.77
CA ARG A 14 4.43 9.23 -4.49
C ARG A 14 3.15 9.82 -3.92
N ALA A 15 2.30 8.95 -3.38
CA ALA A 15 1.24 9.32 -2.45
C ALA A 15 1.44 8.63 -1.10
N PHE A 16 0.96 9.27 -0.04
CA PHE A 16 1.16 8.82 1.33
C PHE A 16 -0.11 9.00 2.16
N ASN A 17 -0.55 7.94 2.85
CA ASN A 17 -1.64 7.97 3.82
C ASN A 17 -1.12 7.57 5.21
N LYS A 18 -1.28 8.47 6.19
CA LYS A 18 -0.66 8.34 7.53
C LYS A 18 -1.40 7.39 8.48
N MET A 19 -2.72 7.29 8.40
CA MET A 19 -3.55 6.81 9.50
C MET A 19 -4.66 5.86 9.04
N ILE A 20 -4.28 4.75 8.43
CA ILE A 20 -5.24 3.70 8.07
C ILE A 20 -5.51 2.84 9.31
N ARG A 21 -6.78 2.75 9.73
CA ARG A 21 -7.19 2.02 10.94
C ARG A 21 -7.25 0.51 10.71
N VAL A 22 -6.09 -0.06 10.40
CA VAL A 22 -5.89 -1.50 10.16
C VAL A 22 -4.48 -1.90 10.55
N SER A 23 -4.25 -3.17 10.87
CA SER A 23 -2.90 -3.73 11.07
C SER A 23 -2.13 -3.75 9.76
N HIS A 24 -0.83 -3.40 9.81
CA HIS A 24 0.07 -3.39 8.66
C HIS A 24 0.14 -4.75 7.94
N GLN A 25 0.03 -5.87 8.68
CA GLN A 25 0.00 -7.21 8.08
C GLN A 25 -1.24 -7.41 7.18
N LYS A 26 -2.44 -7.00 7.66
CA LYS A 26 -3.68 -7.08 6.88
C LYS A 26 -3.66 -6.13 5.68
N LEU A 27 -3.08 -4.95 5.84
CA LEU A 27 -2.92 -3.97 4.77
C LEU A 27 -1.95 -4.51 3.70
N ASN A 28 -0.83 -5.12 4.09
CA ASN A 28 0.16 -5.65 3.16
C ASN A 28 -0.41 -6.74 2.25
N LEU A 29 -1.32 -7.59 2.73
CA LEU A 29 -1.99 -8.60 1.90
C LEU A 29 -2.73 -7.97 0.70
N VAL A 30 -3.33 -6.79 0.87
CA VAL A 30 -3.99 -6.07 -0.23
C VAL A 30 -2.94 -5.40 -1.12
N CYS A 31 -1.92 -4.81 -0.55
CA CYS A 31 -0.84 -4.17 -1.30
C CYS A 31 -0.09 -5.15 -2.22
N ASP A 32 0.11 -6.40 -1.77
CA ASP A 32 0.76 -7.45 -2.57
C ASP A 32 -0.03 -7.84 -3.82
N THR A 33 -1.35 -7.68 -3.81
CA THR A 33 -2.18 -7.98 -5.00
C THR A 33 -1.99 -6.96 -6.13
N VAL A 34 -1.68 -5.71 -5.78
CA VAL A 34 -1.55 -4.61 -6.76
C VAL A 34 -0.11 -4.23 -7.09
N ARG A 35 0.86 -4.72 -6.34
CA ARG A 35 2.28 -4.44 -6.59
C ARG A 35 2.72 -4.95 -7.97
N GLY A 36 3.35 -4.07 -8.77
CA GLY A 36 3.84 -4.38 -10.11
C GLY A 36 2.78 -4.43 -11.20
N LEU A 37 1.51 -4.03 -10.92
CA LEU A 37 0.47 -3.96 -11.92
C LEU A 37 0.43 -2.57 -12.60
N PRO A 38 -0.04 -2.48 -13.86
CA PRO A 38 -0.41 -1.21 -14.46
C PRO A 38 -1.59 -0.61 -13.67
N VAL A 39 -1.67 0.72 -13.65
CA VAL A 39 -2.60 1.47 -12.79
C VAL A 39 -4.05 1.11 -13.06
N GLU A 40 -4.46 0.97 -14.32
CA GLU A 40 -5.82 0.56 -14.71
C GLU A 40 -6.22 -0.75 -14.05
N ARG A 41 -5.40 -1.80 -14.21
CA ARG A 41 -5.62 -3.10 -13.59
C ARG A 41 -5.60 -3.05 -12.06
N ALA A 42 -4.75 -2.22 -11.48
CA ALA A 42 -4.68 -2.04 -10.03
C ALA A 42 -5.99 -1.47 -9.47
N ILE A 43 -6.59 -0.50 -10.18
CA ILE A 43 -7.90 0.08 -9.84
C ILE A 43 -8.98 -1.00 -9.86
N ASP A 44 -9.06 -1.80 -10.92
CA ASP A 44 -10.07 -2.84 -11.06
C ASP A 44 -9.93 -3.91 -9.96
N VAL A 45 -8.72 -4.40 -9.72
CA VAL A 45 -8.45 -5.38 -8.65
C VAL A 45 -8.88 -4.84 -7.28
N LEU A 46 -8.66 -3.56 -6.99
CA LEU A 46 -9.06 -2.94 -5.72
C LEU A 46 -10.57 -2.74 -5.62
N LYS A 47 -11.25 -2.33 -6.71
CA LYS A 47 -12.72 -2.15 -6.75
C LYS A 47 -13.47 -3.46 -6.51
N PHE A 48 -13.00 -4.56 -7.09
CA PHE A 48 -13.63 -5.88 -6.95
C PHE A 48 -13.17 -6.67 -5.71
N SER A 49 -12.23 -6.13 -4.94
CA SER A 49 -11.74 -6.79 -3.73
C SER A 49 -12.75 -6.71 -2.59
N LYS A 50 -13.11 -7.85 -1.99
CA LYS A 50 -14.02 -7.95 -0.83
C LYS A 50 -13.41 -7.45 0.49
N LYS A 51 -12.17 -6.96 0.48
CA LYS A 51 -11.47 -6.52 1.71
C LYS A 51 -11.76 -5.06 2.00
N ARG A 52 -12.29 -4.75 3.19
CA ARG A 52 -12.60 -3.37 3.65
C ARG A 52 -11.46 -2.37 3.42
N VAL A 53 -10.23 -2.84 3.46
CA VAL A 53 -9.04 -1.99 3.33
C VAL A 53 -8.78 -1.56 1.89
N SER A 54 -9.37 -2.26 0.91
CA SER A 54 -9.18 -1.97 -0.51
C SER A 54 -9.61 -0.55 -0.88
N ASP A 55 -10.67 -0.04 -0.26
CA ASP A 55 -11.18 1.32 -0.51
C ASP A 55 -10.16 2.39 -0.09
N GLU A 56 -9.48 2.19 1.05
CA GLU A 56 -8.46 3.13 1.51
C GLU A 56 -7.20 3.10 0.62
N VAL A 57 -6.83 1.92 0.14
CA VAL A 57 -5.73 1.75 -0.82
C VAL A 57 -6.10 2.39 -2.15
N LEU A 58 -7.34 2.19 -2.63
CA LEU A 58 -7.86 2.78 -3.85
C LEU A 58 -7.83 4.32 -3.80
N LYS A 59 -8.31 4.92 -2.71
CA LYS A 59 -8.26 6.39 -2.52
C LYS A 59 -6.83 6.91 -2.59
N THR A 60 -5.89 6.22 -1.96
CA THR A 60 -4.48 6.61 -1.98
C THR A 60 -3.88 6.45 -3.39
N LEU A 61 -4.28 5.41 -4.14
CA LEU A 61 -3.86 5.19 -5.51
C LEU A 61 -4.39 6.30 -6.44
N ILE A 62 -5.66 6.67 -6.33
CA ILE A 62 -6.25 7.79 -7.09
C ILE A 62 -5.52 9.10 -6.79
N SER A 63 -5.18 9.35 -5.54
CA SER A 63 -4.38 10.52 -5.17
C SER A 63 -2.98 10.49 -5.80
N ALA A 64 -2.36 9.30 -5.93
CA ALA A 64 -1.08 9.16 -6.59
C ALA A 64 -1.17 9.47 -8.10
N ILE A 65 -2.25 9.03 -8.77
CA ILE A 65 -2.50 9.31 -10.18
C ILE A 65 -2.68 10.81 -10.39
N ALA A 66 -3.55 11.45 -9.61
CA ALA A 66 -3.76 12.89 -9.68
C ALA A 66 -2.46 13.68 -9.46
N ASN A 67 -1.60 13.25 -8.53
CA ASN A 67 -0.28 13.83 -8.33
C ASN A 67 0.64 13.65 -9.55
N ALA A 68 0.52 12.54 -10.29
CA ALA A 68 1.29 12.29 -11.50
C ALA A 68 0.88 13.23 -12.64
N GLU A 69 -0.42 13.38 -12.85
CA GLU A 69 -0.98 14.23 -13.88
C GLU A 69 -0.71 15.72 -13.61
N HIS A 70 -1.07 16.21 -12.41
CA HIS A 70 -0.99 17.63 -12.09
C HIS A 70 0.44 18.13 -11.82
N ASN A 71 1.29 17.33 -11.15
CA ASN A 71 2.62 17.80 -10.72
C ASN A 71 3.74 17.42 -11.70
N LYS A 72 3.55 16.36 -12.48
CA LYS A 72 4.59 15.81 -13.35
C LYS A 72 4.17 15.73 -14.82
N ASN A 73 2.92 16.06 -15.16
CA ASN A 73 2.36 15.95 -16.50
C ASN A 73 2.56 14.56 -17.14
N LEU A 74 2.49 13.50 -16.31
CA LEU A 74 2.61 12.12 -16.76
C LEU A 74 1.23 11.58 -17.14
N SER A 75 1.11 10.85 -18.26
CA SER A 75 -0.16 10.21 -18.67
C SER A 75 -0.47 9.01 -17.77
N ALA A 76 -1.72 8.91 -17.30
CA ALA A 76 -2.20 7.83 -16.44
C ALA A 76 -1.99 6.43 -17.06
N ASP A 77 -2.17 6.30 -18.38
CA ASP A 77 -2.07 5.05 -19.12
C ASP A 77 -0.66 4.44 -19.08
N SER A 78 0.36 5.29 -18.99
CA SER A 78 1.76 4.86 -18.90
C SER A 78 2.24 4.52 -17.50
N LEU A 79 1.38 4.70 -16.48
CA LEU A 79 1.75 4.50 -15.08
C LEU A 79 1.60 3.03 -14.65
N TYR A 80 2.54 2.57 -13.84
CA TYR A 80 2.43 1.30 -13.12
C TYR A 80 2.83 1.47 -11.65
N VAL A 81 2.34 0.55 -10.83
CA VAL A 81 2.64 0.51 -9.39
C VAL A 81 4.02 -0.11 -9.19
N LYS A 82 5.04 0.72 -9.02
CA LYS A 82 6.41 0.25 -8.79
C LYS A 82 6.56 -0.39 -7.43
N GLU A 83 6.20 0.35 -6.40
CA GLU A 83 6.40 -0.06 -5.01
C GLU A 83 5.21 0.38 -4.14
N ILE A 84 4.87 -0.46 -3.20
CA ILE A 84 3.90 -0.16 -2.13
C ILE A 84 4.50 -0.61 -0.81
N TRP A 85 4.54 0.29 0.16
CA TRP A 85 5.03 0.02 1.51
C TRP A 85 3.96 0.25 2.55
N CYS A 86 3.89 -0.67 3.49
CA CYS A 86 3.03 -0.58 4.66
C CYS A 86 3.87 -0.59 5.92
N GLY A 87 3.72 0.43 6.74
CA GLY A 87 4.43 0.53 8.02
C GLY A 87 3.48 0.58 9.22
N LYS A 88 4.00 0.29 10.40
CA LYS A 88 3.29 0.58 11.66
C LYS A 88 3.26 2.09 11.85
N ALA A 89 2.07 2.63 12.14
CA ALA A 89 1.91 4.01 12.58
C ALA A 89 1.72 4.04 14.10
N LEU A 90 0.56 4.47 14.58
CA LEU A 90 0.21 4.52 15.98
C LEU A 90 -0.42 3.19 16.42
N THR A 91 -0.19 2.79 17.66
CA THR A 91 -0.93 1.70 18.29
C THR A 91 -1.60 2.22 19.57
N MET A 92 -2.92 2.29 19.54
CA MET A 92 -3.70 2.66 20.72
C MET A 92 -3.81 1.47 21.66
N LYS A 93 -3.42 1.66 22.92
CA LYS A 93 -3.57 0.66 23.98
C LYS A 93 -4.90 0.88 24.69
N ARG A 94 -5.65 -0.18 24.93
CA ARG A 94 -6.90 -0.20 25.70
C ARG A 94 -6.85 -1.35 26.69
N ILE A 95 -7.67 -1.25 27.72
CA ILE A 95 -7.79 -2.28 28.75
C ILE A 95 -9.17 -2.89 28.65
N MET A 96 -9.24 -4.19 28.78
CA MET A 96 -10.47 -4.96 28.90
C MET A 96 -10.45 -5.69 30.23
N ALA A 97 -11.52 -5.55 31.01
CA ALA A 97 -11.68 -6.28 32.26
C ALA A 97 -11.74 -7.79 32.00
N GLY A 98 -11.04 -8.55 32.80
CA GLY A 98 -11.00 -10.00 32.74
C GLY A 98 -11.50 -10.64 34.04
N PRO A 99 -11.57 -11.98 34.11
CA PRO A 99 -11.97 -12.69 35.30
C PRO A 99 -11.02 -12.42 36.47
N ARG A 100 -11.54 -12.46 37.69
CA ARG A 100 -10.79 -12.26 38.96
C ARG A 100 -10.04 -10.94 39.05
N GLY A 101 -10.58 -9.86 38.43
CA GLY A 101 -9.97 -8.52 38.47
C GLY A 101 -8.73 -8.35 37.56
N SER A 102 -8.38 -9.34 36.72
CA SER A 102 -7.26 -9.21 35.80
C SER A 102 -7.58 -8.26 34.64
N ALA A 103 -6.62 -7.43 34.24
CA ALA A 103 -6.75 -6.52 33.09
C ALA A 103 -6.05 -7.12 31.86
N ARG A 104 -6.76 -7.17 30.71
CA ARG A 104 -6.20 -7.64 29.44
C ARG A 104 -5.93 -6.46 28.51
N PRO A 105 -4.70 -6.28 28.01
CA PRO A 105 -4.41 -5.22 27.07
C PRO A 105 -4.99 -5.51 25.68
N ILE A 106 -5.69 -4.52 25.10
CA ILE A 106 -6.16 -4.54 23.72
C ILE A 106 -5.33 -3.56 22.92
N LEU A 107 -4.75 -4.00 21.80
CA LEU A 107 -4.00 -3.18 20.88
C LEU A 107 -4.87 -2.84 19.66
N LYS A 108 -5.10 -1.55 19.39
CA LYS A 108 -5.76 -1.06 18.18
C LYS A 108 -4.71 -0.44 17.25
N PRO A 109 -4.13 -1.22 16.31
CA PRO A 109 -3.06 -0.73 15.45
C PRO A 109 -3.59 0.16 14.34
N PHE A 110 -2.79 1.15 13.98
CA PHE A 110 -2.89 1.96 12.78
C PHE A 110 -1.69 1.70 11.90
N SER A 111 -1.86 1.89 10.60
CA SER A 111 -0.80 1.70 9.62
C SER A 111 -0.67 2.92 8.73
N ASN A 112 0.52 3.13 8.21
CA ASN A 112 0.78 4.06 7.14
C ASN A 112 0.94 3.30 5.82
N LEU A 113 0.60 3.97 4.73
CA LEU A 113 0.68 3.45 3.38
C LEU A 113 1.43 4.45 2.51
N THR A 114 2.41 3.97 1.77
CA THR A 114 3.11 4.73 0.74
C THR A 114 3.00 3.98 -0.58
N ILE A 115 2.55 4.67 -1.62
CA ILE A 115 2.46 4.15 -2.99
C ILE A 115 3.41 4.96 -3.86
N VAL A 116 4.24 4.28 -4.63
CA VAL A 116 5.13 4.88 -5.63
C VAL A 116 4.70 4.39 -7.01
N LEU A 117 4.30 5.32 -7.86
CA LEU A 117 4.04 5.09 -9.28
C LEU A 117 5.25 5.49 -10.12
N GLU A 118 5.45 4.80 -11.21
CA GLU A 118 6.50 5.11 -12.20
C GLU A 118 5.91 5.04 -13.60
N SER A 119 6.34 5.96 -14.47
CA SER A 119 5.98 5.91 -15.89
C SER A 119 6.89 4.93 -16.62
N GLY A 120 6.30 4.04 -17.41
CA GLY A 120 7.01 3.04 -18.19
C GLY A 120 6.24 1.72 -18.32
N THR A 121 6.88 0.72 -18.90
CA THR A 121 6.27 -0.61 -19.03
C THR A 121 6.33 -1.36 -17.70
N ALA A 122 5.17 -1.84 -17.22
CA ALA A 122 5.10 -2.63 -16.00
C ALA A 122 6.01 -3.85 -16.09
N PRO A 123 6.89 -4.11 -15.11
CA PRO A 123 7.70 -5.30 -15.11
C PRO A 123 6.82 -6.55 -15.07
N ALA A 124 7.04 -7.50 -15.96
CA ALA A 124 6.32 -8.78 -15.95
C ALA A 124 6.41 -9.38 -14.55
N LYS A 125 5.25 -9.65 -13.92
CA LYS A 125 5.17 -10.23 -12.57
C LYS A 125 5.90 -11.56 -12.60
N LYS A 126 7.09 -11.64 -12.00
CA LYS A 126 7.76 -12.92 -11.76
C LYS A 126 6.87 -13.70 -10.80
N THR A 127 5.99 -14.53 -11.35
CA THR A 127 5.21 -15.49 -10.60
C THR A 127 6.17 -16.30 -9.74
N ALA A 128 5.89 -16.33 -8.46
CA ALA A 128 6.74 -16.90 -7.42
C ALA A 128 7.01 -18.39 -7.65
N ALA A 129 8.07 -18.68 -8.42
CA ALA A 129 8.69 -20.01 -8.54
C ALA A 129 9.78 -20.17 -7.47
N LYS A 130 9.52 -19.78 -6.22
CA LYS A 130 10.51 -19.87 -5.11
C LYS A 130 10.08 -20.78 -3.96
N THR A 131 9.01 -21.56 -4.11
CA THR A 131 8.57 -22.51 -3.06
C THR A 131 9.01 -23.96 -3.30
N ALA A 132 9.67 -24.28 -4.41
CA ALA A 132 10.03 -25.66 -4.74
C ALA A 132 11.50 -26.05 -4.45
N LYS A 133 12.29 -25.23 -3.76
CA LYS A 133 13.73 -25.53 -3.52
C LYS A 133 14.10 -25.67 -2.05
N LYS A 134 13.15 -25.93 -1.15
CA LYS A 134 13.43 -26.21 0.27
C LYS A 134 12.80 -27.51 0.78
N ALA A 135 12.63 -28.49 -0.12
CA ALA A 135 12.25 -29.86 0.21
C ALA A 135 13.15 -30.81 -0.58
N LYS A 136 14.42 -30.85 -0.19
CA LYS A 136 15.34 -31.96 -0.46
C LYS A 136 16.45 -31.94 0.59
#